data_9eac8790a77e4cf6827bb2e508771cc3
#
_entry.id   9eac8790a77e4cf6827bb2e508771cc3
#
_cell.length_a   1.000
_cell.length_b   1.000
_cell.length_c   1.000
_cell.angle_alpha   90.00
_cell.angle_beta   90.00
_cell.angle_gamma   90.00
#
_symmetry.space_group_name_H-M   'P 1'
#
loop_
_entity.id
_entity.type
_entity.pdbx_description
1 polymer ?
#
loop_
_entity_poly.entity_id
_entity_poly.type
_entity_poly.pdbx_seq_one_letter_code
_entity_poly.pdbx_strand_id
1 'polypeptide(L)'
;MKIECMKNLIYTFVGSVTLVLLTSCSAEFENGTPEPWQREINPNENYEYTIKHPCLVNTEADFERARRKVNERAEPWISGWEKLCESRFAQLSYNANPQEEIVRHSQGGNFNTAAFDAGAAYQLAVRWKISGDEDYAKAAVRILNGWAKTCKGVNYKTWPDDSHRLLAAGFIGYQFAAPAELMRDYEGWKTEDFEVFKKWIDKTFYPICDDFLDNHFNSSAISGWMSWDLPAMLTILSIGVLNDDDAKIKQALEFFYHGKGMGCIEWSVKGMHEDPAGKVKGRHLAQSQEMGRDQGHATLNVGLHAYFCRTAYNMGIDLFAYNDNIILDLCEYTAKYNLTSAEDVEMPFEPYYHPKYGWHEKVSADSKGRARPGWELLYNHYAKVKGMNAPYSQAFAEKERPEGSGERGTAEAGDLGFGTLLYTEE
;
A
#
# COMPACT_ATOMS: atom_id res chain seq x y z
N MET A 1 -19.91 -37.87 6.84
CA MET A 1 -21.20 -38.12 7.53
C MET A 1 -22.18 -37.18 6.83
N LYS A 2 -23.06 -37.74 6.00
CA LYS A 2 -24.03 -36.98 5.22
C LYS A 2 -25.12 -36.51 6.15
N ILE A 3 -25.39 -35.20 6.16
CA ILE A 3 -26.60 -34.66 6.80
C ILE A 3 -27.60 -34.45 5.68
N GLU A 4 -28.64 -35.32 5.70
CA GLU A 4 -29.78 -35.20 4.81
C GLU A 4 -30.64 -34.01 5.24
N CYS A 5 -30.97 -33.16 4.29
CA CYS A 5 -31.92 -32.08 4.47
C CYS A 5 -33.35 -32.64 4.39
N MET A 6 -34.08 -32.64 5.52
CA MET A 6 -35.46 -33.06 5.57
C MET A 6 -36.36 -32.03 4.90
N LYS A 7 -37.04 -32.46 3.84
CA LYS A 7 -38.18 -31.72 3.25
C LYS A 7 -39.40 -31.80 4.18
N ASN A 8 -39.84 -30.70 4.75
CA ASN A 8 -41.14 -30.60 5.39
C ASN A 8 -42.16 -29.98 4.46
N LEU A 9 -43.15 -30.76 4.17
CA LEU A 9 -44.37 -30.39 3.46
C LEU A 9 -45.26 -29.52 4.39
N ILE A 10 -45.65 -28.35 3.96
CA ILE A 10 -46.58 -27.50 4.71
C ILE A 10 -47.94 -27.51 4.00
N TYR A 11 -48.95 -27.91 4.75
CA TYR A 11 -50.34 -27.84 4.34
C TYR A 11 -50.88 -26.42 4.42
N THR A 12 -51.61 -26.06 3.39
CA THR A 12 -52.29 -24.77 3.20
C THR A 12 -53.43 -24.59 4.20
N PHE A 13 -53.46 -23.43 4.88
CA PHE A 13 -54.71 -22.87 5.43
C PHE A 13 -54.82 -21.39 5.04
N VAL A 14 -55.97 -21.02 4.53
CA VAL A 14 -56.30 -19.71 3.97
C VAL A 14 -56.50 -18.69 5.08
N GLY A 15 -55.73 -17.59 5.01
CA GLY A 15 -55.95 -16.42 5.85
C GLY A 15 -54.73 -15.51 5.78
N SER A 16 -54.83 -14.41 5.05
CA SER A 16 -53.93 -13.26 4.91
C SER A 16 -52.45 -13.56 5.06
N VAL A 17 -51.81 -13.88 3.94
CA VAL A 17 -50.39 -14.21 3.88
C VAL A 17 -49.63 -12.92 3.72
N THR A 18 -48.94 -12.48 4.76
CA THR A 18 -47.71 -11.70 4.59
C THR A 18 -46.64 -12.67 4.17
N LEU A 19 -46.30 -12.67 2.88
CA LEU A 19 -45.22 -13.48 2.31
C LEU A 19 -43.90 -12.88 2.81
N VAL A 20 -43.41 -13.36 3.91
CA VAL A 20 -41.97 -13.18 4.23
C VAL A 20 -41.20 -14.10 3.31
N LEU A 21 -40.70 -13.56 2.24
CA LEU A 21 -39.67 -14.20 1.42
C LEU A 21 -38.45 -14.38 2.30
N LEU A 22 -38.34 -15.55 2.91
CA LEU A 22 -37.07 -16.10 3.33
C LEU A 22 -36.30 -16.46 2.03
N THR A 23 -35.78 -15.45 1.38
CA THR A 23 -34.79 -15.67 0.31
C THR A 23 -33.48 -16.07 0.97
N SER A 24 -33.26 -17.32 0.89
CA SER A 24 -32.00 -18.04 0.75
C SER A 24 -30.73 -17.38 1.30
N CYS A 25 -30.37 -17.72 2.51
CA CYS A 25 -28.97 -17.73 3.00
C CYS A 25 -28.02 -18.65 2.18
N SER A 26 -28.44 -19.21 1.07
CA SER A 26 -27.63 -20.18 0.32
C SER A 26 -26.80 -19.55 -0.81
N ALA A 27 -27.20 -18.39 -1.34
CA ALA A 27 -26.46 -17.74 -2.41
C ALA A 27 -25.22 -16.96 -1.92
N GLU A 28 -25.24 -16.50 -0.66
CA GLU A 28 -24.13 -15.78 -0.05
C GLU A 28 -23.00 -16.70 0.37
N PHE A 29 -23.31 -17.95 0.71
CA PHE A 29 -22.30 -18.94 1.08
C PHE A 29 -21.66 -19.65 -0.12
N GLU A 30 -22.29 -19.70 -1.27
CA GLU A 30 -21.72 -20.31 -2.47
C GLU A 30 -20.55 -19.54 -3.05
N ASN A 31 -20.45 -18.22 -2.79
CA ASN A 31 -19.34 -17.39 -3.20
C ASN A 31 -18.40 -17.00 -2.04
N GLY A 32 -18.74 -17.39 -0.81
CA GLY A 32 -17.90 -17.14 0.37
C GLY A 32 -17.51 -15.68 0.59
N THR A 33 -18.27 -14.74 0.05
CA THR A 33 -18.06 -13.31 0.26
C THR A 33 -18.73 -12.91 1.57
N PRO A 34 -17.96 -12.55 2.64
CA PRO A 34 -18.56 -11.76 3.70
C PRO A 34 -19.07 -10.47 3.05
N GLU A 35 -20.25 -10.06 3.42
CA GLU A 35 -20.70 -8.74 3.00
C GLU A 35 -19.66 -7.70 3.41
N PRO A 36 -19.33 -6.74 2.53
CA PRO A 36 -18.47 -5.63 2.91
C PRO A 36 -19.12 -4.95 4.12
N TRP A 37 -18.32 -4.48 5.04
CA TRP A 37 -18.86 -3.70 6.14
C TRP A 37 -19.61 -2.47 5.59
N GLN A 38 -20.92 -2.41 5.83
CA GLN A 38 -21.78 -1.35 5.33
C GLN A 38 -21.74 -0.15 6.27
N ARG A 39 -20.93 0.80 5.97
CA ARG A 39 -21.07 2.18 6.42
C ARG A 39 -21.90 2.94 5.39
N GLU A 40 -22.74 3.90 5.81
CA GLU A 40 -23.34 4.83 4.84
C GLU A 40 -22.20 5.52 4.09
N ILE A 41 -22.01 5.11 2.85
CA ILE A 41 -21.02 5.66 1.95
C ILE A 41 -21.56 6.98 1.46
N ASN A 42 -20.84 8.06 1.72
CA ASN A 42 -20.99 9.26 0.93
C ASN A 42 -20.02 9.14 -0.24
N PRO A 43 -20.47 8.73 -1.43
CA PRO A 43 -19.60 8.46 -2.55
C PRO A 43 -19.15 9.79 -3.18
N ASN A 44 -18.20 10.45 -2.55
CA ASN A 44 -17.41 11.45 -3.25
C ASN A 44 -16.37 10.73 -4.13
N GLU A 45 -16.87 9.81 -4.97
CA GLU A 45 -16.05 9.22 -6.00
C GLU A 45 -15.63 10.31 -6.96
N ASN A 46 -14.35 10.59 -6.99
CA ASN A 46 -13.82 11.61 -7.87
C ASN A 46 -12.79 10.97 -8.80
N TYR A 47 -13.02 11.11 -10.08
CA TYR A 47 -12.12 10.70 -11.15
C TYR A 47 -11.56 11.90 -11.93
N GLU A 48 -11.86 13.13 -11.48
CA GLU A 48 -11.30 14.34 -12.06
C GLU A 48 -9.95 14.64 -11.38
N TYR A 49 -8.89 14.63 -12.17
CA TYR A 49 -7.54 14.85 -11.67
C TYR A 49 -6.69 15.62 -12.69
N THR A 50 -5.57 16.12 -12.18
CA THR A 50 -4.56 16.79 -12.99
C THR A 50 -3.18 16.26 -12.62
N ILE A 51 -2.45 15.78 -13.61
CA ILE A 51 -1.06 15.34 -13.41
C ILE A 51 -0.14 16.55 -13.52
N LYS A 52 0.63 16.79 -12.47
CA LYS A 52 1.74 17.75 -12.45
C LYS A 52 2.96 17.06 -11.86
N HIS A 53 3.83 16.60 -12.74
CA HIS A 53 5.02 15.85 -12.33
C HIS A 53 6.03 16.69 -11.51
N PRO A 54 6.73 16.06 -10.55
CA PRO A 54 6.47 14.72 -10.03
C PRO A 54 5.21 14.70 -9.16
N CYS A 55 4.39 13.67 -9.28
CA CYS A 55 3.15 13.55 -8.50
C CYS A 55 2.82 12.13 -8.02
N LEU A 56 3.77 11.21 -8.02
CA LEU A 56 3.61 9.95 -7.30
C LEU A 56 3.59 10.22 -5.79
N VAL A 57 4.38 9.54 -5.02
CA VAL A 57 4.40 9.70 -3.56
C VAL A 57 4.97 11.04 -3.09
N ASN A 58 5.71 11.74 -3.94
CA ASN A 58 6.34 13.04 -3.64
C ASN A 58 6.04 14.06 -4.74
N THR A 59 5.98 15.33 -4.34
CA THR A 59 5.88 16.50 -5.21
C THR A 59 7.11 17.38 -5.08
N GLU A 60 7.30 18.33 -6.01
CA GLU A 60 8.41 19.29 -5.89
C GLU A 60 8.27 20.14 -4.61
N ALA A 61 7.05 20.45 -4.17
CA ALA A 61 6.82 21.18 -2.93
C ALA A 61 7.35 20.45 -1.68
N ASP A 62 7.27 19.12 -1.65
CA ASP A 62 7.85 18.31 -0.57
C ASP A 62 9.38 18.47 -0.55
N PHE A 63 10.02 18.44 -1.70
CA PHE A 63 11.48 18.63 -1.81
C PHE A 63 11.91 20.06 -1.51
N GLU A 64 11.16 21.07 -1.93
CA GLU A 64 11.43 22.48 -1.59
C GLU A 64 11.37 22.69 -0.08
N ARG A 65 10.35 22.16 0.59
CA ARG A 65 10.21 22.20 2.05
C ARG A 65 11.39 21.48 2.72
N ALA A 66 11.66 20.23 2.33
CA ALA A 66 12.75 19.44 2.90
C ALA A 66 14.12 20.13 2.72
N ARG A 67 14.41 20.63 1.52
CA ARG A 67 15.66 21.37 1.21
C ARG A 67 15.83 22.59 2.09
N ARG A 68 14.78 23.40 2.21
CA ARG A 68 14.80 24.60 3.06
C ARG A 68 15.06 24.22 4.52
N LYS A 69 14.32 23.25 5.06
CA LYS A 69 14.45 22.83 6.45
C LYS A 69 15.79 22.17 6.78
N VAL A 70 16.35 21.40 5.87
CA VAL A 70 17.69 20.82 6.01
C VAL A 70 18.75 21.93 6.03
N ASN A 71 18.64 22.93 5.17
CA ASN A 71 19.55 24.08 5.16
C ASN A 71 19.45 24.93 6.44
N GLU A 72 18.26 25.06 7.00
CA GLU A 72 18.00 25.70 8.31
C GLU A 72 18.48 24.84 9.49
N ARG A 73 18.88 23.58 9.26
CA ARG A 73 19.16 22.57 10.28
C ARG A 73 18.00 22.34 11.26
N ALA A 74 16.78 22.44 10.75
CA ALA A 74 15.58 22.33 11.55
C ALA A 74 15.22 20.87 11.85
N GLU A 75 14.85 20.58 13.10
CA GLU A 75 14.28 19.28 13.47
C GLU A 75 12.78 19.21 13.09
N PRO A 76 12.27 18.04 12.72
CA PRO A 76 12.97 16.75 12.63
C PRO A 76 13.59 16.47 11.25
N TRP A 77 13.53 17.41 10.30
CA TRP A 77 14.02 17.24 8.92
C TRP A 77 15.51 16.93 8.86
N ILE A 78 16.33 17.60 9.71
CA ILE A 78 17.78 17.37 9.69
C ILE A 78 18.12 15.95 10.14
N SER A 79 17.46 15.42 11.18
CA SER A 79 17.61 14.02 11.60
C SER A 79 17.17 13.05 10.50
N GLY A 80 16.09 13.35 9.78
CA GLY A 80 15.63 12.56 8.63
C GLY A 80 16.63 12.58 7.47
N TRP A 81 17.26 13.72 7.21
CA TRP A 81 18.31 13.86 6.20
C TRP A 81 19.58 13.09 6.57
N GLU A 82 20.02 13.19 7.81
CA GLU A 82 21.18 12.45 8.32
C GLU A 82 20.92 10.94 8.22
N LYS A 83 19.71 10.49 8.58
CA LYS A 83 19.28 9.09 8.41
C LYS A 83 19.39 8.62 6.96
N LEU A 84 18.95 9.44 6.00
CA LEU A 84 19.10 9.12 4.57
C LEU A 84 20.57 9.06 4.16
N CYS A 85 21.38 10.03 4.61
CA CYS A 85 22.81 10.09 4.27
C CYS A 85 23.60 8.90 4.82
N GLU A 86 23.18 8.31 5.93
CA GLU A 86 23.80 7.11 6.52
C GLU A 86 23.40 5.81 5.81
N SER A 87 22.29 5.82 5.07
CA SER A 87 21.82 4.62 4.38
C SER A 87 22.84 4.11 3.36
N ARG A 88 23.13 2.81 3.42
CA ARG A 88 24.03 2.14 2.44
C ARG A 88 23.50 2.22 1.02
N PHE A 89 22.20 2.35 0.84
CA PHE A 89 21.53 2.44 -0.45
C PHE A 89 21.62 3.86 -1.06
N ALA A 90 21.88 4.87 -0.25
CA ALA A 90 22.01 6.26 -0.67
C ALA A 90 23.45 6.67 -1.00
N GLN A 91 24.36 5.71 -1.17
CA GLN A 91 25.79 5.99 -1.43
C GLN A 91 26.12 5.92 -2.92
N LEU A 92 26.99 6.80 -3.40
CA LEU A 92 27.50 6.76 -4.77
C LEU A 92 28.26 5.45 -5.10
N SER A 93 28.79 4.79 -4.06
CA SER A 93 29.46 3.49 -4.15
C SER A 93 28.49 2.31 -4.26
N TYR A 94 27.17 2.54 -4.18
CA TYR A 94 26.20 1.45 -4.34
C TYR A 94 26.29 0.84 -5.72
N ASN A 95 26.45 -0.48 -5.77
CA ASN A 95 26.53 -1.25 -7.00
C ASN A 95 25.24 -2.05 -7.19
N ALA A 96 24.40 -1.57 -8.08
CA ALA A 96 23.20 -2.30 -8.50
C ALA A 96 23.58 -3.59 -9.24
N ASN A 97 22.70 -4.59 -9.13
CA ASN A 97 22.89 -5.90 -9.76
C ASN A 97 21.65 -6.30 -10.58
N PRO A 98 21.38 -5.62 -11.72
CA PRO A 98 20.23 -5.93 -12.58
C PRO A 98 20.24 -7.39 -13.03
N GLN A 99 19.10 -8.06 -12.93
CA GLN A 99 18.92 -9.46 -13.28
C GLN A 99 18.03 -9.61 -14.50
N GLU A 100 18.27 -10.66 -15.31
CA GLU A 100 17.43 -10.95 -16.47
C GLU A 100 15.98 -11.31 -16.07
N GLU A 101 15.81 -11.92 -14.90
CA GLU A 101 14.52 -12.33 -14.35
C GLU A 101 14.45 -11.93 -12.87
N ILE A 102 13.36 -11.31 -12.47
CA ILE A 102 13.03 -11.13 -11.05
C ILE A 102 12.32 -12.41 -10.59
N VAL A 103 12.91 -13.08 -9.62
CA VAL A 103 12.40 -14.35 -9.08
C VAL A 103 12.03 -14.20 -7.62
N ARG A 104 10.76 -14.47 -7.29
CA ARG A 104 10.26 -14.59 -5.93
C ARG A 104 9.57 -15.95 -5.76
N HIS A 105 9.97 -16.69 -4.76
CA HIS A 105 9.39 -17.98 -4.43
C HIS A 105 9.66 -18.31 -2.95
N SER A 106 8.82 -19.16 -2.35
CA SER A 106 8.99 -19.61 -0.95
C SER A 106 10.32 -20.32 -0.68
N GLN A 107 10.93 -20.90 -1.72
CA GLN A 107 12.22 -21.61 -1.64
C GLN A 107 13.43 -20.74 -2.04
N GLY A 108 13.24 -19.43 -2.25
CA GLY A 108 14.30 -18.50 -2.60
C GLY A 108 14.00 -17.63 -3.82
N GLY A 109 15.03 -16.98 -4.33
CA GLY A 109 14.96 -16.07 -5.47
C GLY A 109 15.87 -14.86 -5.31
N ASN A 110 15.76 -13.93 -6.24
CA ASN A 110 16.53 -12.68 -6.25
C ASN A 110 15.66 -11.43 -6.04
N PHE A 111 14.43 -11.60 -5.55
CA PHE A 111 13.48 -10.53 -5.32
C PHE A 111 14.08 -9.35 -4.53
N ASN A 112 14.84 -9.65 -3.48
CA ASN A 112 15.49 -8.62 -2.67
C ASN A 112 16.50 -7.80 -3.48
N THR A 113 17.19 -8.37 -4.47
CA THR A 113 18.11 -7.62 -5.33
C THR A 113 17.35 -6.52 -6.08
N ALA A 114 16.21 -6.85 -6.68
CA ALA A 114 15.38 -5.86 -7.38
C ALA A 114 14.85 -4.78 -6.42
N ALA A 115 14.36 -5.17 -5.25
CA ALA A 115 13.83 -4.26 -4.25
C ALA A 115 14.92 -3.31 -3.69
N PHE A 116 16.12 -3.82 -3.40
CA PHE A 116 17.23 -3.00 -2.93
C PHE A 116 17.73 -2.04 -4.00
N ASP A 117 17.79 -2.47 -5.25
CA ASP A 117 18.19 -1.61 -6.36
C ASP A 117 17.14 -0.50 -6.63
N ALA A 118 15.86 -0.84 -6.58
CA ALA A 118 14.79 0.16 -6.69
C ALA A 118 14.81 1.15 -5.52
N GLY A 119 14.99 0.66 -4.29
CA GLY A 119 15.18 1.48 -3.10
C GLY A 119 16.41 2.37 -3.18
N ALA A 120 17.53 1.86 -3.69
CA ALA A 120 18.74 2.66 -3.91
C ALA A 120 18.51 3.75 -4.95
N ALA A 121 17.85 3.44 -6.07
CA ALA A 121 17.50 4.45 -7.07
C ALA A 121 16.64 5.58 -6.47
N TYR A 122 15.65 5.23 -5.62
CA TYR A 122 14.80 6.20 -4.94
C TYR A 122 15.60 7.08 -3.96
N GLN A 123 16.41 6.47 -3.10
CA GLN A 123 17.20 7.20 -2.10
C GLN A 123 18.24 8.13 -2.76
N LEU A 124 18.87 7.70 -3.84
CA LEU A 124 19.77 8.53 -4.63
C LEU A 124 19.04 9.69 -5.32
N ALA A 125 17.85 9.44 -5.89
CA ALA A 125 17.02 10.49 -6.46
C ALA A 125 16.59 11.53 -5.41
N VAL A 126 16.20 11.10 -4.20
CA VAL A 126 15.87 12.00 -3.08
C VAL A 126 17.11 12.81 -2.64
N ARG A 127 18.29 12.16 -2.57
CA ARG A 127 19.54 12.90 -2.28
C ARG A 127 19.81 13.98 -3.30
N TRP A 128 19.67 13.67 -4.59
CA TRP A 128 19.79 14.68 -5.64
C TRP A 128 18.80 15.83 -5.48
N LYS A 129 17.52 15.51 -5.32
CA LYS A 129 16.45 16.52 -5.15
C LYS A 129 16.71 17.48 -4.00
N ILE A 130 17.36 17.04 -2.93
CA ILE A 130 17.63 17.87 -1.74
C ILE A 130 19.00 18.56 -1.84
N SER A 131 20.06 17.87 -2.23
CA SER A 131 21.41 18.43 -2.27
C SER A 131 21.72 19.21 -3.56
N GLY A 132 21.05 18.88 -4.67
CA GLY A 132 21.40 19.39 -6.00
C GLY A 132 22.63 18.73 -6.62
N ASP A 133 23.27 17.77 -5.94
CA ASP A 133 24.46 17.08 -6.44
C ASP A 133 24.08 16.05 -7.51
N GLU A 134 24.46 16.36 -8.75
CA GLU A 134 24.14 15.54 -9.93
C GLU A 134 24.75 14.14 -9.93
N ASP A 135 25.78 13.88 -9.14
CA ASP A 135 26.37 12.54 -9.10
C ASP A 135 25.36 11.52 -8.51
N TYR A 136 24.48 11.96 -7.60
CA TYR A 136 23.35 11.14 -7.15
C TYR A 136 22.31 10.90 -8.25
N ALA A 137 22.00 11.92 -9.05
CA ALA A 137 21.11 11.77 -10.20
C ALA A 137 21.64 10.76 -11.22
N LYS A 138 22.93 10.90 -11.60
CA LYS A 138 23.61 9.97 -12.51
C LYS A 138 23.60 8.54 -11.98
N ALA A 139 23.80 8.38 -10.66
CA ALA A 139 23.76 7.06 -10.02
C ALA A 139 22.36 6.45 -10.06
N ALA A 140 21.30 7.22 -9.77
CA ALA A 140 19.91 6.77 -9.85
C ALA A 140 19.55 6.33 -11.28
N VAL A 141 19.84 7.17 -12.29
CA VAL A 141 19.58 6.87 -13.71
C VAL A 141 20.35 5.63 -14.17
N ARG A 142 21.59 5.43 -13.71
CA ARG A 142 22.37 4.23 -14.04
C ARG A 142 21.66 2.95 -13.56
N ILE A 143 21.07 2.97 -12.37
CA ILE A 143 20.32 1.83 -11.82
C ILE A 143 19.08 1.57 -12.66
N LEU A 144 18.28 2.60 -12.91
CA LEU A 144 17.01 2.51 -13.67
C LEU A 144 17.27 1.97 -15.08
N ASN A 145 18.26 2.54 -15.80
CA ASN A 145 18.63 2.08 -17.12
C ASN A 145 19.18 0.65 -17.13
N GLY A 146 19.96 0.28 -16.09
CA GLY A 146 20.48 -1.07 -15.94
C GLY A 146 19.36 -2.12 -15.89
N TRP A 147 18.35 -1.88 -15.07
CA TRP A 147 17.20 -2.79 -14.95
C TRP A 147 16.35 -2.81 -16.22
N ALA A 148 16.03 -1.67 -16.80
CA ALA A 148 15.22 -1.59 -18.02
C ALA A 148 15.87 -2.30 -19.22
N LYS A 149 17.21 -2.29 -19.30
CA LYS A 149 17.98 -2.96 -20.37
C LYS A 149 18.18 -4.45 -20.13
N THR A 150 18.18 -4.90 -18.86
CA THR A 150 18.55 -6.28 -18.50
C THR A 150 17.33 -7.15 -18.19
N CYS A 151 16.37 -6.64 -17.43
CA CYS A 151 15.25 -7.43 -16.94
C CYS A 151 14.20 -7.66 -18.03
N LYS A 152 13.83 -8.93 -18.22
CA LYS A 152 12.85 -9.37 -19.22
C LYS A 152 11.49 -9.75 -18.64
N GLY A 153 11.40 -9.93 -17.32
CA GLY A 153 10.16 -10.31 -16.69
C GLY A 153 10.30 -10.80 -15.25
N VAL A 154 9.16 -11.18 -14.69
CA VAL A 154 9.01 -11.67 -13.31
C VAL A 154 8.56 -13.13 -13.37
N ASN A 155 9.27 -14.05 -12.73
CA ASN A 155 8.97 -15.50 -12.72
C ASN A 155 8.55 -16.05 -14.10
N TYR A 156 9.14 -15.57 -15.18
CA TYR A 156 8.67 -15.94 -16.52
C TYR A 156 9.33 -17.20 -17.07
N LYS A 157 10.46 -17.61 -16.51
CA LYS A 157 11.15 -18.88 -16.77
C LYS A 157 11.07 -19.80 -15.56
N THR A 158 11.22 -19.20 -14.38
CA THR A 158 11.28 -19.88 -13.10
C THR A 158 9.95 -19.70 -12.39
N TRP A 159 9.26 -20.79 -12.11
CA TRP A 159 7.92 -20.82 -11.50
C TRP A 159 6.90 -19.84 -12.15
N PRO A 160 6.61 -19.97 -13.45
CA PRO A 160 5.79 -19.01 -14.17
C PRO A 160 4.34 -18.90 -13.65
N ASP A 161 3.82 -19.97 -13.05
CA ASP A 161 2.45 -20.04 -12.51
C ASP A 161 2.41 -19.83 -10.99
N ASP A 162 3.49 -19.34 -10.37
CA ASP A 162 3.56 -19.13 -8.93
C ASP A 162 2.85 -17.83 -8.53
N SER A 163 2.00 -17.91 -7.50
CA SER A 163 1.34 -16.75 -6.91
C SER A 163 2.31 -15.67 -6.40
N HIS A 164 3.54 -16.04 -6.06
CA HIS A 164 4.59 -15.09 -5.70
C HIS A 164 5.00 -14.15 -6.85
N ARG A 165 4.68 -14.49 -8.10
CA ARG A 165 4.90 -13.62 -9.26
C ARG A 165 4.18 -12.30 -9.12
N LEU A 166 2.91 -12.34 -8.69
CA LEU A 166 2.16 -11.13 -8.40
C LEU A 166 2.82 -10.27 -7.32
N LEU A 167 3.17 -10.89 -6.18
CA LEU A 167 3.78 -10.14 -5.08
C LEU A 167 5.09 -9.49 -5.50
N ALA A 168 5.88 -10.16 -6.35
CA ALA A 168 7.07 -9.53 -6.91
C ALA A 168 6.71 -8.36 -7.85
N ALA A 169 5.74 -8.54 -8.74
CA ALA A 169 5.34 -7.49 -9.67
C ALA A 169 4.75 -6.28 -8.93
N GLY A 170 3.83 -6.51 -7.99
CA GLY A 170 3.16 -5.47 -7.23
C GLY A 170 4.11 -4.67 -6.35
N PHE A 171 5.05 -5.31 -5.65
CA PHE A 171 6.00 -4.57 -4.81
C PHE A 171 7.10 -3.87 -5.61
N ILE A 172 7.65 -4.51 -6.64
CA ILE A 172 8.79 -3.94 -7.38
C ILE A 172 8.34 -2.86 -8.38
N GLY A 173 7.12 -3.00 -8.94
CA GLY A 173 6.64 -2.07 -9.96
C GLY A 173 6.56 -0.62 -9.46
N TYR A 174 5.86 -0.35 -8.35
CA TYR A 174 5.77 1.02 -7.84
C TYR A 174 7.10 1.53 -7.28
N GLN A 175 7.94 0.63 -6.74
CA GLN A 175 9.25 1.03 -6.24
C GLN A 175 10.20 1.51 -7.33
N PHE A 176 10.12 0.96 -8.53
CA PHE A 176 10.85 1.48 -9.69
C PHE A 176 10.18 2.71 -10.32
N ALA A 177 8.84 2.79 -10.27
CA ALA A 177 8.11 3.95 -10.79
C ALA A 177 8.45 5.22 -10.00
N ALA A 178 8.53 5.15 -8.66
CA ALA A 178 8.78 6.30 -7.81
C ALA A 178 10.11 7.03 -8.13
N PRO A 179 11.27 6.38 -8.16
CA PRO A 179 12.52 7.06 -8.56
C PRO A 179 12.51 7.52 -10.01
N ALA A 180 11.87 6.77 -10.93
CA ALA A 180 11.80 7.18 -12.33
C ALA A 180 11.00 8.47 -12.49
N GLU A 181 9.94 8.63 -11.74
CA GLU A 181 9.14 9.86 -11.69
C GLU A 181 9.97 11.05 -11.17
N LEU A 182 10.77 10.85 -10.12
CA LEU A 182 11.66 11.91 -9.62
C LEU A 182 12.75 12.31 -10.61
N MET A 183 13.18 11.37 -11.44
CA MET A 183 14.23 11.60 -12.43
C MET A 183 13.71 12.09 -13.77
N ARG A 184 12.39 12.18 -13.98
CA ARG A 184 11.73 12.53 -15.26
C ARG A 184 12.34 13.76 -15.90
N ASP A 185 12.55 14.83 -15.13
CA ASP A 185 13.01 16.13 -15.59
C ASP A 185 14.53 16.32 -15.46
N TYR A 186 15.26 15.26 -15.14
CA TYR A 186 16.72 15.35 -15.07
C TYR A 186 17.31 15.35 -16.47
N GLU A 187 17.90 16.46 -16.90
CA GLU A 187 18.48 16.65 -18.24
C GLU A 187 19.53 15.59 -18.62
N GLY A 188 20.20 14.99 -17.62
CA GLY A 188 21.17 13.92 -17.83
C GLY A 188 20.55 12.55 -18.14
N TRP A 189 19.23 12.38 -18.03
CA TRP A 189 18.53 11.17 -18.46
C TRP A 189 18.03 11.35 -19.88
N LYS A 190 18.68 10.68 -20.83
CA LYS A 190 18.29 10.79 -22.24
C LYS A 190 16.85 10.37 -22.45
N THR A 191 16.11 11.14 -23.22
CA THR A 191 14.70 10.89 -23.53
C THR A 191 14.46 9.46 -24.04
N GLU A 192 15.36 8.97 -24.90
CA GLU A 192 15.25 7.62 -25.46
C GLU A 192 15.38 6.53 -24.38
N ASP A 193 16.31 6.71 -23.42
CA ASP A 193 16.48 5.77 -22.30
C ASP A 193 15.27 5.83 -21.35
N PHE A 194 14.69 7.01 -21.10
CA PHE A 194 13.48 7.16 -20.29
C PHE A 194 12.27 6.47 -20.95
N GLU A 195 12.10 6.63 -22.27
CA GLU A 195 11.04 5.94 -23.02
C GLU A 195 11.23 4.41 -23.02
N VAL A 196 12.47 3.92 -23.06
CA VAL A 196 12.77 2.49 -22.88
C VAL A 196 12.37 2.03 -21.49
N PHE A 197 12.64 2.82 -20.45
CA PHE A 197 12.25 2.52 -19.08
C PHE A 197 10.74 2.48 -18.90
N LYS A 198 10.00 3.46 -19.40
CA LYS A 198 8.53 3.51 -19.36
C LYS A 198 7.90 2.28 -20.01
N LYS A 199 8.39 1.87 -21.18
CA LYS A 199 7.92 0.66 -21.86
C LYS A 199 8.28 -0.62 -21.10
N TRP A 200 9.44 -0.65 -20.47
CA TRP A 200 9.88 -1.79 -19.68
C TRP A 200 9.00 -2.01 -18.45
N ILE A 201 8.77 -0.97 -17.65
CA ILE A 201 7.98 -1.07 -16.43
C ILE A 201 6.54 -1.46 -16.73
N ASP A 202 5.95 -0.87 -17.78
CA ASP A 202 4.60 -1.19 -18.25
C ASP A 202 4.49 -2.66 -18.68
N LYS A 203 5.37 -3.11 -19.55
CA LYS A 203 5.34 -4.48 -20.08
C LYS A 203 5.66 -5.54 -19.02
N THR A 204 6.49 -5.21 -18.04
CA THR A 204 7.01 -6.19 -17.07
C THR A 204 6.05 -6.40 -15.89
N PHE A 205 5.42 -5.35 -15.38
CA PHE A 205 4.68 -5.41 -14.13
C PHE A 205 3.17 -5.26 -14.31
N TYR A 206 2.71 -4.36 -15.19
CA TYR A 206 1.30 -4.08 -15.37
C TYR A 206 0.47 -5.32 -15.70
N PRO A 207 0.81 -6.16 -16.71
CA PRO A 207 -0.03 -7.29 -17.08
C PRO A 207 -0.21 -8.33 -15.97
N ILE A 208 0.76 -8.43 -15.05
CA ILE A 208 0.69 -9.36 -13.92
C ILE A 208 -0.27 -8.83 -12.84
N CYS A 209 -0.19 -7.52 -12.58
CA CYS A 209 -1.06 -6.86 -11.61
C CYS A 209 -2.50 -6.78 -12.12
N ASP A 210 -2.69 -6.48 -13.40
CA ASP A 210 -3.97 -6.41 -14.08
C ASP A 210 -4.70 -7.76 -14.06
N ASP A 211 -4.04 -8.81 -14.56
CA ASP A 211 -4.57 -10.18 -14.55
C ASP A 211 -4.95 -10.65 -13.14
N PHE A 212 -4.16 -10.29 -12.14
CA PHE A 212 -4.47 -10.65 -10.77
C PHE A 212 -5.72 -9.93 -10.23
N LEU A 213 -5.83 -8.61 -10.40
CA LEU A 213 -6.99 -7.86 -9.91
C LEU A 213 -8.28 -8.27 -10.60
N ASP A 214 -8.18 -8.75 -11.84
CA ASP A 214 -9.32 -9.25 -12.62
C ASP A 214 -9.81 -10.62 -12.12
N ASN A 215 -8.91 -11.56 -11.85
CA ASN A 215 -9.27 -12.96 -11.64
C ASN A 215 -8.78 -13.61 -10.34
N HIS A 216 -7.93 -12.95 -9.56
CA HIS A 216 -7.37 -13.46 -8.31
C HIS A 216 -6.89 -14.92 -8.40
N PHE A 217 -6.15 -15.25 -9.46
CA PHE A 217 -5.70 -16.63 -9.78
C PHE A 217 -6.84 -17.63 -10.00
N ASN A 218 -7.95 -17.20 -10.61
CA ASN A 218 -9.17 -17.99 -10.77
C ASN A 218 -9.74 -18.50 -9.43
N SER A 219 -9.49 -17.77 -8.34
CA SER A 219 -10.04 -18.04 -7.03
C SER A 219 -11.06 -16.97 -6.64
N SER A 220 -11.76 -17.20 -5.53
CA SER A 220 -12.60 -16.13 -4.97
C SER A 220 -11.74 -14.94 -4.52
N ALA A 221 -12.14 -13.74 -4.86
CA ALA A 221 -11.46 -12.49 -4.46
C ALA A 221 -11.28 -12.37 -2.93
N ILE A 222 -12.19 -12.96 -2.15
CA ILE A 222 -12.10 -13.00 -0.69
C ILE A 222 -11.04 -13.99 -0.16
N SER A 223 -10.52 -14.87 -1.00
CA SER A 223 -9.41 -15.76 -0.65
C SER A 223 -8.06 -15.05 -0.73
N GLY A 224 -8.03 -13.81 -1.22
CA GLY A 224 -6.88 -12.91 -1.23
C GLY A 224 -6.68 -12.20 0.11
N TRP A 225 -5.56 -11.52 0.21
CA TRP A 225 -5.22 -10.65 1.31
C TRP A 225 -5.11 -9.20 0.84
N MET A 226 -5.44 -8.25 1.71
CA MET A 226 -5.25 -6.82 1.43
C MET A 226 -3.82 -6.51 0.96
N SER A 227 -2.82 -7.14 1.59
CA SER A 227 -1.41 -7.03 1.22
C SER A 227 -1.03 -7.62 -0.14
N TRP A 228 -1.97 -8.22 -0.86
CA TRP A 228 -1.80 -8.69 -2.24
C TRP A 228 -2.40 -7.70 -3.25
N ASP A 229 -3.61 -7.24 -2.99
CA ASP A 229 -4.33 -6.32 -3.88
C ASP A 229 -3.68 -4.92 -3.86
N LEU A 230 -3.37 -4.39 -2.67
CA LEU A 230 -2.82 -3.04 -2.53
C LEU A 230 -1.54 -2.79 -3.32
N PRO A 231 -0.50 -3.64 -3.28
CA PRO A 231 0.70 -3.41 -4.07
C PRO A 231 0.43 -3.54 -5.57
N ALA A 232 -0.53 -4.38 -6.00
CA ALA A 232 -0.95 -4.47 -7.40
C ALA A 232 -1.62 -3.17 -7.87
N MET A 233 -2.58 -2.66 -7.08
CA MET A 233 -3.26 -1.39 -7.34
C MET A 233 -2.27 -0.21 -7.38
N LEU A 234 -1.37 -0.14 -6.39
CA LEU A 234 -0.36 0.91 -6.30
C LEU A 234 0.59 0.88 -7.50
N THR A 235 0.97 -0.31 -7.96
CA THR A 235 1.80 -0.46 -9.16
C THR A 235 1.05 -0.01 -10.42
N ILE A 236 -0.22 -0.38 -10.60
CA ILE A 236 -1.04 0.09 -11.73
C ILE A 236 -1.16 1.61 -11.72
N LEU A 237 -1.50 2.21 -10.56
CA LEU A 237 -1.57 3.66 -10.40
C LEU A 237 -0.24 4.33 -10.73
N SER A 238 0.86 3.80 -10.20
CA SER A 238 2.19 4.38 -10.39
C SER A 238 2.66 4.32 -11.84
N ILE A 239 2.39 3.22 -12.54
CA ILE A 239 2.68 3.09 -13.97
C ILE A 239 1.78 4.01 -14.78
N GLY A 240 0.50 4.13 -14.42
CA GLY A 240 -0.45 5.04 -15.04
C GLY A 240 0.04 6.48 -14.98
N VAL A 241 0.42 6.95 -13.80
CA VAL A 241 0.97 8.32 -13.61
C VAL A 241 2.29 8.51 -14.35
N LEU A 242 3.24 7.59 -14.20
CA LEU A 242 4.55 7.70 -14.87
C LEU A 242 4.43 7.77 -16.41
N ASN A 243 3.46 7.08 -16.98
CA ASN A 243 3.24 6.98 -18.42
C ASN A 243 2.21 7.96 -18.97
N ASP A 244 1.56 8.76 -18.12
CA ASP A 244 0.41 9.60 -18.49
C ASP A 244 -0.75 8.75 -19.09
N ASP A 245 -0.96 7.55 -18.54
CA ASP A 245 -1.96 6.58 -19.01
C ASP A 245 -3.25 6.67 -18.16
N ASP A 246 -4.19 7.45 -18.68
CA ASP A 246 -5.50 7.72 -18.05
C ASP A 246 -6.29 6.42 -17.74
N ALA A 247 -6.19 5.41 -18.61
CA ALA A 247 -6.92 4.15 -18.42
C ALA A 247 -6.43 3.40 -17.18
N LYS A 248 -5.12 3.32 -16.95
CA LYS A 248 -4.53 2.66 -15.79
C LYS A 248 -4.80 3.43 -14.49
N ILE A 249 -4.76 4.77 -14.54
CA ILE A 249 -5.10 5.61 -13.39
C ILE A 249 -6.55 5.35 -12.97
N LYS A 250 -7.48 5.41 -13.92
CA LYS A 250 -8.90 5.14 -13.67
C LYS A 250 -9.14 3.72 -13.17
N GLN A 251 -8.47 2.73 -13.76
CA GLN A 251 -8.56 1.34 -13.32
C GLN A 251 -8.17 1.18 -11.84
N ALA A 252 -7.06 1.80 -11.42
CA ALA A 252 -6.61 1.70 -10.03
C ALA A 252 -7.58 2.41 -9.05
N LEU A 253 -8.10 3.58 -9.43
CA LEU A 253 -9.10 4.30 -8.66
C LEU A 253 -10.42 3.53 -8.56
N GLU A 254 -10.89 2.98 -9.68
CA GLU A 254 -12.09 2.15 -9.73
C GLU A 254 -11.97 0.93 -8.83
N PHE A 255 -10.80 0.28 -8.80
CA PHE A 255 -10.58 -0.85 -7.91
C PHE A 255 -10.59 -0.44 -6.44
N PHE A 256 -10.06 0.73 -6.09
CA PHE A 256 -10.14 1.26 -4.73
C PHE A 256 -11.60 1.45 -4.28
N TYR A 257 -12.46 1.98 -5.15
CA TYR A 257 -13.85 2.24 -4.84
C TYR A 257 -14.74 0.99 -4.91
N HIS A 258 -14.59 0.18 -5.97
CA HIS A 258 -15.55 -0.86 -6.37
C HIS A 258 -14.93 -2.22 -6.68
N GLY A 259 -13.63 -2.38 -6.50
CA GLY A 259 -12.93 -3.62 -6.82
C GLY A 259 -13.47 -4.83 -6.06
N LYS A 260 -13.50 -5.97 -6.72
CA LYS A 260 -13.87 -7.24 -6.08
C LYS A 260 -12.65 -7.87 -5.43
N GLY A 261 -12.29 -7.39 -4.25
CA GLY A 261 -11.14 -7.91 -3.51
C GLY A 261 -10.81 -7.09 -2.29
N MET A 262 -9.80 -7.51 -1.55
CA MET A 262 -9.43 -6.91 -0.27
C MET A 262 -8.65 -5.59 -0.43
N GLY A 263 -8.32 -5.18 -1.65
CA GLY A 263 -7.80 -3.85 -1.94
C GLY A 263 -8.89 -2.78 -2.02
N CYS A 264 -10.13 -3.16 -2.31
CA CYS A 264 -11.27 -2.27 -2.13
C CYS A 264 -11.46 -2.01 -0.64
N ILE A 265 -11.52 -0.72 -0.28
CA ILE A 265 -11.48 -0.32 1.13
C ILE A 265 -12.64 -0.90 1.93
N GLU A 266 -13.82 -1.03 1.34
CA GLU A 266 -14.99 -1.58 2.00
C GLU A 266 -14.89 -3.07 2.29
N TRP A 267 -14.25 -3.83 1.41
CA TRP A 267 -14.03 -5.25 1.61
C TRP A 267 -12.96 -5.54 2.66
N SER A 268 -12.01 -4.63 2.83
CA SER A 268 -10.89 -4.79 3.74
C SER A 268 -11.25 -4.54 5.20
N VAL A 269 -12.28 -3.74 5.47
CA VAL A 269 -12.77 -3.45 6.82
C VAL A 269 -13.68 -4.57 7.30
N LYS A 270 -13.36 -5.15 8.46
CA LYS A 270 -14.11 -6.27 9.07
C LYS A 270 -14.91 -5.87 10.29
N GLY A 271 -14.68 -4.70 10.86
CA GLY A 271 -15.42 -4.17 11.99
C GLY A 271 -15.11 -2.71 12.25
N MET A 272 -16.08 -2.01 12.84
CA MET A 272 -15.93 -0.65 13.33
C MET A 272 -16.20 -0.62 14.82
N HIS A 273 -15.28 -0.08 15.58
CA HIS A 273 -15.29 -0.17 17.03
C HIS A 273 -15.15 1.19 17.69
N GLU A 274 -15.78 1.35 18.83
CA GLU A 274 -15.46 2.46 19.73
C GLU A 274 -14.04 2.28 20.29
N ASP A 275 -13.35 3.39 20.53
CA ASP A 275 -12.05 3.34 21.23
C ASP A 275 -12.27 3.20 22.74
N PRO A 276 -11.93 2.03 23.37
CA PRO A 276 -12.11 1.86 24.82
C PRO A 276 -11.32 2.86 25.66
N ALA A 277 -10.23 3.41 25.12
CA ALA A 277 -9.41 4.43 25.78
C ALA A 277 -9.93 5.86 25.57
N GLY A 278 -10.92 6.05 24.69
CA GLY A 278 -11.56 7.33 24.42
C GLY A 278 -10.63 8.41 23.82
N LYS A 279 -9.52 8.00 23.21
CA LYS A 279 -8.54 8.95 22.60
C LYS A 279 -8.99 9.41 21.22
N VAL A 280 -9.65 8.54 20.45
CA VAL A 280 -10.15 8.83 19.11
C VAL A 280 -11.54 9.48 19.23
N LYS A 281 -11.57 10.76 19.56
CA LYS A 281 -12.82 11.48 19.85
C LYS A 281 -13.69 11.65 18.61
N GLY A 282 -14.95 11.22 18.70
CA GLY A 282 -15.94 11.37 17.63
C GLY A 282 -15.67 10.52 16.40
N ARG A 283 -14.78 9.53 16.49
CA ARG A 283 -14.42 8.61 15.42
C ARG A 283 -14.41 7.17 15.94
N HIS A 284 -14.21 6.23 15.02
CA HIS A 284 -14.12 4.82 15.30
C HIS A 284 -12.68 4.31 15.09
N LEU A 285 -12.47 3.07 15.48
CA LEU A 285 -11.30 2.26 15.15
C LEU A 285 -11.75 1.23 14.12
N ALA A 286 -11.22 1.25 12.90
CA ALA A 286 -11.59 0.31 11.85
C ALA A 286 -10.64 -0.88 11.85
N GLN A 287 -11.20 -2.08 12.01
CA GLN A 287 -10.47 -3.33 11.98
C GLN A 287 -10.26 -3.78 10.54
N SER A 288 -9.00 -3.89 10.09
CA SER A 288 -8.71 -4.47 8.78
C SER A 288 -8.70 -6.01 8.80
N GLN A 289 -8.85 -6.61 7.63
CA GLN A 289 -8.72 -8.05 7.43
C GLN A 289 -7.39 -8.62 7.98
N GLU A 290 -6.30 -7.87 7.87
CA GLU A 290 -4.98 -8.37 8.27
C GLU A 290 -4.75 -8.39 9.78
N MET A 291 -5.60 -7.72 10.56
CA MET A 291 -5.45 -7.67 12.02
C MET A 291 -5.60 -9.04 12.69
N GLY A 292 -6.40 -9.93 12.12
CA GLY A 292 -6.51 -11.31 12.59
C GLY A 292 -5.39 -12.24 12.08
N ARG A 293 -4.66 -11.82 11.02
CA ARG A 293 -3.58 -12.59 10.41
C ARG A 293 -2.24 -12.41 11.10
N ASP A 294 -1.64 -11.24 10.99
CA ASP A 294 -0.42 -10.84 11.67
C ASP A 294 -0.16 -9.33 11.54
N GLN A 295 0.65 -8.79 12.45
CA GLN A 295 0.92 -7.36 12.51
C GLN A 295 1.96 -6.89 11.50
N GLY A 296 2.79 -7.78 10.97
CA GLY A 296 3.73 -7.45 9.91
C GLY A 296 3.01 -7.06 8.60
N HIS A 297 1.89 -7.73 8.29
CA HIS A 297 1.05 -7.38 7.15
C HIS A 297 0.10 -6.21 7.47
N ALA A 298 -0.47 -6.17 8.68
CA ALA A 298 -1.32 -5.05 9.08
C ALA A 298 -0.58 -3.69 8.98
N THR A 299 0.65 -3.61 9.48
CA THR A 299 1.49 -2.40 9.36
C THR A 299 1.99 -2.15 7.94
N LEU A 300 2.21 -3.19 7.12
CA LEU A 300 2.53 -3.04 5.70
C LEU A 300 1.41 -2.31 4.95
N ASN A 301 0.17 -2.67 5.20
CA ASN A 301 -0.97 -2.07 4.53
C ASN A 301 -1.17 -0.59 4.87
N VAL A 302 -0.75 -0.18 6.06
CA VAL A 302 -0.71 1.26 6.44
C VAL A 302 0.15 2.05 5.47
N GLY A 303 1.38 1.61 5.20
CA GLY A 303 2.28 2.24 4.24
C GLY A 303 1.75 2.21 2.80
N LEU A 304 1.18 1.07 2.37
CA LEU A 304 0.63 0.94 1.01
C LEU A 304 -0.58 1.87 0.79
N HIS A 305 -1.50 1.97 1.75
CA HIS A 305 -2.58 2.94 1.70
C HIS A 305 -2.05 4.38 1.68
N ALA A 306 -1.04 4.67 2.51
CA ALA A 306 -0.43 5.99 2.55
C ALA A 306 0.09 6.41 1.17
N TYR A 307 0.84 5.53 0.50
CA TYR A 307 1.39 5.81 -0.84
C TYR A 307 0.31 5.92 -1.92
N PHE A 308 -0.69 5.04 -1.88
CA PHE A 308 -1.80 5.07 -2.84
C PHE A 308 -2.61 6.36 -2.70
N CYS A 309 -3.07 6.68 -1.49
CA CYS A 309 -3.84 7.88 -1.21
C CYS A 309 -3.02 9.16 -1.44
N ARG A 310 -1.71 9.15 -1.13
CA ARG A 310 -0.84 10.30 -1.39
C ARG A 310 -0.70 10.57 -2.89
N THR A 311 -0.52 9.53 -3.70
CA THR A 311 -0.46 9.67 -5.16
C THR A 311 -1.76 10.26 -5.71
N ALA A 312 -2.91 9.77 -5.27
CA ALA A 312 -4.21 10.33 -5.64
C ALA A 312 -4.35 11.79 -5.18
N TYR A 313 -3.96 12.10 -3.96
CA TYR A 313 -4.02 13.45 -3.40
C TYR A 313 -3.17 14.45 -4.19
N ASN A 314 -1.98 14.03 -4.61
CA ASN A 314 -1.09 14.86 -5.44
C ASN A 314 -1.69 15.18 -6.82
N MET A 315 -2.62 14.35 -7.29
CA MET A 315 -3.38 14.59 -8.53
C MET A 315 -4.68 15.38 -8.30
N GLY A 316 -5.04 15.68 -7.04
CA GLY A 316 -6.26 16.42 -6.69
C GLY A 316 -7.43 15.53 -6.23
N ILE A 317 -7.22 14.23 -6.02
CA ILE A 317 -8.23 13.29 -5.53
C ILE A 317 -7.97 12.95 -4.07
N ASP A 318 -8.79 13.45 -3.15
CA ASP A 318 -8.63 13.24 -1.71
C ASP A 318 -9.23 11.89 -1.25
N LEU A 319 -8.53 10.80 -1.55
CA LEU A 319 -8.90 9.46 -1.05
C LEU A 319 -8.72 9.33 0.47
N PHE A 320 -7.92 10.18 1.10
CA PHE A 320 -7.82 10.21 2.56
C PHE A 320 -9.15 10.61 3.23
N ALA A 321 -9.95 11.46 2.54
CA ALA A 321 -11.27 11.85 3.01
C ALA A 321 -12.37 10.83 2.72
N TYR A 322 -12.09 9.83 1.88
CA TYR A 322 -13.10 8.87 1.46
C TYR A 322 -13.75 8.16 2.65
N ASN A 323 -15.07 7.96 2.54
CA ASN A 323 -15.89 7.30 3.55
C ASN A 323 -15.58 7.82 4.97
N ASP A 324 -15.69 9.13 5.16
CA ASP A 324 -15.43 9.82 6.44
C ASP A 324 -14.06 9.50 7.04
N ASN A 325 -13.02 9.49 6.18
CA ASN A 325 -11.62 9.23 6.54
C ASN A 325 -11.38 7.82 7.11
N ILE A 326 -11.98 6.80 6.49
CA ILE A 326 -11.86 5.39 6.92
C ILE A 326 -10.41 4.92 7.01
N ILE A 327 -9.51 5.48 6.18
CA ILE A 327 -8.07 5.16 6.22
C ILE A 327 -7.46 5.60 7.57
N LEU A 328 -7.88 6.75 8.12
CA LEU A 328 -7.44 7.16 9.46
C LEU A 328 -7.89 6.16 10.52
N ASP A 329 -9.15 5.72 10.47
CA ASP A 329 -9.68 4.74 11.42
C ASP A 329 -8.91 3.41 11.39
N LEU A 330 -8.53 2.94 10.19
CA LEU A 330 -7.67 1.76 10.02
C LEU A 330 -6.28 1.96 10.62
N CYS A 331 -5.69 3.13 10.40
CA CYS A 331 -4.37 3.46 10.92
C CYS A 331 -4.38 3.55 12.45
N GLU A 332 -5.38 4.23 13.02
CA GLU A 332 -5.53 4.36 14.47
C GLU A 332 -5.71 3.00 15.16
N TYR A 333 -6.51 2.09 14.57
CA TYR A 333 -6.66 0.73 15.10
C TYR A 333 -5.32 -0.02 15.09
N THR A 334 -4.63 0.00 13.95
CA THR A 334 -3.37 -0.70 13.77
C THR A 334 -2.27 -0.13 14.67
N ALA A 335 -2.15 1.19 14.77
CA ALA A 335 -1.21 1.88 15.62
C ALA A 335 -1.45 1.58 17.11
N LYS A 336 -2.71 1.68 17.57
CA LYS A 336 -3.08 1.40 18.96
C LYS A 336 -2.57 0.04 19.41
N TYR A 337 -2.79 -1.01 18.62
CA TYR A 337 -2.35 -2.36 18.97
C TYR A 337 -0.84 -2.50 18.97
N ASN A 338 -0.14 -1.88 18.03
CA ASN A 338 1.29 -2.04 17.83
C ASN A 338 2.18 -1.08 18.66
N LEU A 339 1.59 -0.09 19.33
CA LEU A 339 2.32 0.84 20.19
C LEU A 339 2.79 0.22 21.51
N THR A 340 2.16 -0.83 21.96
CA THR A 340 2.48 -1.46 23.24
C THR A 340 2.98 -2.88 23.02
N SER A 341 4.01 -3.24 23.80
CA SER A 341 4.51 -4.61 23.89
C SER A 341 3.68 -5.50 24.83
N ALA A 342 2.75 -4.92 25.61
CA ALA A 342 1.90 -5.68 26.50
C ALA A 342 1.01 -6.64 25.71
N GLU A 343 0.94 -7.91 26.13
CA GLU A 343 0.09 -8.92 25.49
C GLU A 343 -1.41 -8.60 25.67
N ASP A 344 -1.77 -7.90 26.74
CA ASP A 344 -3.13 -7.62 27.18
C ASP A 344 -3.63 -6.22 26.75
N VAL A 345 -3.39 -5.81 25.52
CA VAL A 345 -4.10 -4.62 25.01
C VAL A 345 -5.52 -5.02 24.65
N GLU A 346 -6.46 -4.47 25.39
CA GLU A 346 -7.87 -4.64 25.05
C GLU A 346 -8.16 -3.98 23.69
N MET A 347 -8.35 -4.83 22.70
CA MET A 347 -8.76 -4.43 21.35
C MET A 347 -10.12 -5.06 21.06
N PRO A 348 -11.13 -4.25 20.78
CA PRO A 348 -12.38 -4.80 20.25
C PRO A 348 -12.10 -5.46 18.91
N PHE A 349 -12.71 -6.61 18.66
CA PHE A 349 -12.49 -7.40 17.47
C PHE A 349 -13.77 -8.08 17.00
N GLU A 350 -14.11 -7.92 15.73
CA GLU A 350 -15.18 -8.64 15.07
C GLU A 350 -14.60 -9.90 14.42
N PRO A 351 -15.01 -11.11 14.83
CA PRO A 351 -14.56 -12.35 14.20
C PRO A 351 -14.96 -12.43 12.74
N TYR A 352 -14.07 -12.88 11.89
CA TYR A 352 -14.34 -13.07 10.47
C TYR A 352 -13.74 -14.37 9.93
N TYR A 353 -14.36 -14.89 8.88
CA TYR A 353 -13.93 -16.12 8.21
C TYR A 353 -13.07 -15.82 6.99
N HIS A 354 -11.92 -16.49 6.89
CA HIS A 354 -11.09 -16.49 5.68
C HIS A 354 -11.21 -17.85 4.99
N PRO A 355 -11.57 -17.94 3.68
CA PRO A 355 -11.87 -19.21 3.02
C PRO A 355 -10.75 -20.25 3.08
N LYS A 356 -9.50 -19.80 3.07
CA LYS A 356 -8.33 -20.68 3.11
C LYS A 356 -7.82 -21.00 4.53
N TYR A 357 -7.97 -20.04 5.48
CA TYR A 357 -7.33 -20.13 6.79
C TYR A 357 -8.33 -20.28 7.96
N GLY A 358 -9.64 -20.26 7.67
CA GLY A 358 -10.70 -20.43 8.68
C GLY A 358 -11.00 -19.16 9.46
N TRP A 359 -11.55 -19.34 10.66
CA TRP A 359 -11.95 -18.23 11.52
C TRP A 359 -10.75 -17.52 12.15
N HIS A 360 -10.79 -16.20 12.08
CA HIS A 360 -9.99 -15.30 12.89
C HIS A 360 -10.87 -14.75 14.00
N GLU A 361 -10.58 -15.10 15.24
CA GLU A 361 -11.46 -14.81 16.40
C GLU A 361 -10.94 -13.68 17.29
N LYS A 362 -9.70 -13.24 17.06
CA LYS A 362 -9.02 -12.19 17.82
C LYS A 362 -7.90 -11.52 17.02
N VAL A 363 -7.44 -10.38 17.50
CA VAL A 363 -6.23 -9.75 16.95
C VAL A 363 -5.05 -10.70 17.10
N SER A 364 -4.31 -10.92 16.02
CA SER A 364 -3.09 -11.73 16.05
C SER A 364 -1.94 -10.96 16.73
N ALA A 365 -1.21 -11.66 17.60
CA ALA A 365 -0.01 -11.11 18.21
C ALA A 365 1.27 -11.36 17.38
N ASP A 366 1.16 -12.12 16.29
CA ASP A 366 2.30 -12.43 15.43
C ASP A 366 2.87 -11.13 14.84
N SER A 367 4.18 -10.94 14.98
CA SER A 367 4.91 -9.74 14.51
C SER A 367 4.43 -8.43 15.16
N LYS A 368 3.81 -8.48 16.35
CA LYS A 368 3.35 -7.29 17.07
C LYS A 368 4.48 -6.30 17.32
N GLY A 369 4.17 -5.02 17.14
CA GLY A 369 5.11 -3.91 17.31
C GLY A 369 6.09 -3.75 16.15
N ARG A 370 5.88 -4.45 15.03
CA ARG A 370 6.72 -4.30 13.85
C ARG A 370 6.57 -2.91 13.27
N ALA A 371 7.69 -2.20 13.23
CA ALA A 371 7.77 -0.91 12.56
C ALA A 371 7.90 -1.09 11.05
N ARG A 372 7.13 -0.28 10.30
CA ARG A 372 7.25 -0.10 8.86
C ARG A 372 7.06 1.36 8.54
N PRO A 373 7.68 1.91 7.48
CA PRO A 373 7.49 3.29 7.05
C PRO A 373 6.06 3.58 6.60
N GLY A 374 5.71 4.87 6.61
CA GLY A 374 4.41 5.40 6.20
C GLY A 374 3.64 6.14 7.29
N TRP A 375 4.06 6.02 8.55
CA TRP A 375 3.39 6.66 9.68
C TRP A 375 3.55 8.18 9.68
N GLU A 376 4.72 8.68 9.29
CA GLU A 376 4.95 10.11 9.16
C GLU A 376 4.06 10.74 8.08
N LEU A 377 3.89 10.06 6.94
CA LEU A 377 3.01 10.52 5.88
C LEU A 377 1.57 10.64 6.39
N LEU A 378 1.04 9.57 6.99
CA LEU A 378 -0.34 9.53 7.49
C LEU A 378 -0.58 10.53 8.62
N TYR A 379 0.30 10.54 9.62
CA TYR A 379 0.19 11.47 10.73
C TYR A 379 0.20 12.93 10.26
N ASN A 380 1.18 13.31 9.45
CA ASN A 380 1.27 14.68 8.96
C ASN A 380 0.09 15.05 8.07
N HIS A 381 -0.36 14.14 7.19
CA HIS A 381 -1.53 14.43 6.37
C HIS A 381 -2.77 14.66 7.23
N TYR A 382 -3.12 13.75 8.12
CA TYR A 382 -4.34 13.90 8.92
C TYR A 382 -4.24 14.98 9.98
N ALA A 383 -3.16 15.02 10.75
CA ALA A 383 -3.06 15.95 11.87
C ALA A 383 -2.65 17.37 11.45
N LYS A 384 -1.72 17.49 10.48
CA LYS A 384 -1.18 18.79 10.09
C LYS A 384 -1.91 19.42 8.90
N VAL A 385 -2.16 18.63 7.84
CA VAL A 385 -2.83 19.17 6.66
C VAL A 385 -4.35 19.27 6.89
N LYS A 386 -4.98 18.23 7.47
CA LYS A 386 -6.44 18.19 7.68
C LYS A 386 -6.89 18.66 9.06
N GLY A 387 -5.98 18.89 10.02
CA GLY A 387 -6.30 19.33 11.39
C GLY A 387 -7.09 18.30 12.20
N MET A 388 -6.97 17.01 11.88
CA MET A 388 -7.71 15.93 12.53
C MET A 388 -6.95 15.33 13.70
N ASN A 389 -7.67 14.77 14.67
CA ASN A 389 -7.06 14.06 15.80
C ASN A 389 -6.62 12.64 15.36
N ALA A 390 -5.32 12.37 15.45
CA ALA A 390 -4.70 11.08 15.06
C ALA A 390 -3.74 10.59 16.17
N PRO A 391 -4.24 10.34 17.41
CA PRO A 391 -3.38 10.19 18.59
C PRO A 391 -2.49 8.95 18.55
N TYR A 392 -2.95 7.84 18.00
CA TYR A 392 -2.17 6.61 17.93
C TYR A 392 -1.18 6.64 16.75
N SER A 393 -1.60 7.14 15.58
CA SER A 393 -0.71 7.35 14.43
C SER A 393 0.39 8.35 14.77
N GLN A 394 0.07 9.44 15.48
CA GLN A 394 1.06 10.39 15.98
C GLN A 394 2.10 9.70 16.89
N ALA A 395 1.62 8.99 17.89
CA ALA A 395 2.52 8.30 18.83
C ALA A 395 3.40 7.24 18.14
N PHE A 396 2.87 6.59 17.09
CA PHE A 396 3.65 5.62 16.32
C PHE A 396 4.70 6.32 15.45
N ALA A 397 4.35 7.41 14.75
CA ALA A 397 5.30 8.21 13.98
C ALA A 397 6.42 8.76 14.87
N GLU A 398 6.07 9.34 16.04
CA GLU A 398 7.06 9.86 17.00
C GLU A 398 8.00 8.78 17.54
N LYS A 399 7.49 7.56 17.76
CA LYS A 399 8.30 6.42 18.21
C LYS A 399 9.34 5.99 17.17
N GLU A 400 8.99 6.06 15.89
CA GLU A 400 9.84 5.57 14.79
C GLU A 400 10.78 6.65 14.21
N ARG A 401 10.68 7.90 14.67
CA ARG A 401 11.55 9.01 14.20
C ARG A 401 13.02 8.81 14.56
N PRO A 402 13.92 9.13 13.62
CA PRO A 402 13.65 9.44 12.23
C PRO A 402 13.30 8.18 11.42
N GLU A 403 12.16 8.23 10.71
CA GLU A 403 11.69 7.14 9.86
C GLU A 403 12.69 6.92 8.70
N GLY A 404 13.18 5.69 8.57
CA GLY A 404 14.03 5.26 7.46
C GLY A 404 13.26 4.47 6.40
N SER A 405 13.98 3.80 5.51
CA SER A 405 13.39 2.78 4.62
C SER A 405 13.34 1.42 5.31
N GLY A 406 12.53 0.49 4.76
CA GLY A 406 12.56 -0.90 5.19
C GLY A 406 13.84 -1.59 4.73
N GLU A 407 14.83 -1.73 5.62
CA GLU A 407 16.13 -2.31 5.29
C GLU A 407 16.24 -3.81 5.62
N ARG A 408 15.18 -4.43 6.13
CA ARG A 408 15.23 -5.74 6.78
C ARG A 408 14.52 -6.86 6.03
N GLY A 409 15.07 -7.33 4.94
CA GLY A 409 14.57 -8.57 4.31
C GLY A 409 13.40 -8.38 3.36
N THR A 410 12.81 -9.48 2.87
CA THR A 410 11.87 -9.50 1.75
C THR A 410 10.59 -8.72 1.94
N ALA A 411 10.08 -8.67 3.16
CA ALA A 411 8.81 -8.02 3.44
C ALA A 411 8.95 -6.51 3.63
N GLU A 412 10.16 -6.04 3.82
CA GLU A 412 10.49 -4.64 4.12
C GLU A 412 11.07 -3.91 2.91
N ALA A 413 11.44 -4.68 1.88
CA ALA A 413 11.92 -4.13 0.62
C ALA A 413 10.81 -3.41 -0.19
N GLY A 414 9.56 -3.42 0.30
CA GLY A 414 8.43 -2.74 -0.30
C GLY A 414 8.22 -1.29 0.14
N ASP A 415 9.04 -0.77 1.05
CA ASP A 415 8.81 0.53 1.65
C ASP A 415 9.77 1.59 1.09
N LEU A 416 9.24 2.71 0.59
CA LEU A 416 10.04 3.84 0.10
C LEU A 416 10.68 4.60 1.27
N GLY A 417 9.91 4.88 2.32
CA GLY A 417 10.38 5.43 3.59
C GLY A 417 10.81 6.88 3.57
N PHE A 418 11.61 7.24 4.61
CA PHE A 418 12.13 8.59 4.85
C PHE A 418 11.05 9.65 5.08
N GLY A 419 9.93 9.24 5.68
CA GLY A 419 8.78 10.10 5.89
C GLY A 419 9.07 11.30 6.78
N THR A 420 9.94 11.16 7.79
CA THR A 420 10.37 12.29 8.65
C THR A 420 11.01 13.42 7.84
N LEU A 421 11.79 13.08 6.79
CA LEU A 421 12.39 14.06 5.91
C LEU A 421 11.38 14.66 4.93
N LEU A 422 10.50 13.82 4.37
CA LEU A 422 9.73 14.16 3.17
C LEU A 422 8.32 14.63 3.47
N TYR A 423 7.69 14.14 4.55
CA TYR A 423 6.28 14.39 4.83
C TYR A 423 6.01 15.20 6.11
N THR A 424 7.03 15.51 6.89
CA THR A 424 6.83 16.43 8.03
C THR A 424 6.34 17.77 7.53
N GLU A 425 5.24 18.25 8.12
CA GLU A 425 4.64 19.57 7.89
C GLU A 425 5.02 20.55 9.01
N GLU A 426 4.89 21.85 8.72
CA GLU A 426 5.24 22.95 9.65
C GLU A 426 4.21 23.15 10.77
#